data_180fb7b905cf8c5fc0afc241893e2927
#
_entry.id   180fb7b905cf8c5fc0afc241893e2927
#
_cell.length_a   1.000
_cell.length_b   1.000
_cell.length_c   1.000
_cell.angle_alpha   90.00
_cell.angle_beta   90.00
_cell.angle_gamma   90.00
#
_symmetry.space_group_name_H-M   'P 1'
#
loop_
_entity.id
_entity.type
_entity.pdbx_description
1 polymer ?
#
loop_
_entity_poly.entity_id
_entity_poly.type
_entity_poly.pdbx_seq_one_letter_code
_entity_poly.pdbx_strand_id
1 'polypeptide(L)'
;MKLFKNQKSLEQDRLSFAAAEAVMSEAEFTTFLEMLRTEKSFLTEPRAKCLELLKYLAAPESRFVSRRLREKAAALVTVLQELKILTSTHFLVFPRNQTGSNLRHSLHPDYFILEMTNVSLDQHEFHLKAERQLAQCVAATGDCYREYRDAARRQLLKEE
;
A
#
# COMPACT_ATOMS: atom_id res chain seq x y z
N MET A 1 -14.58 -11.25 35.35
CA MET A 1 -13.90 -12.08 34.33
C MET A 1 -13.99 -11.55 32.89
N LYS A 2 -15.10 -11.02 32.43
CA LYS A 2 -15.25 -10.42 31.10
C LYS A 2 -14.41 -9.13 30.91
N LEU A 3 -14.30 -8.27 31.92
CA LEU A 3 -13.54 -7.02 31.90
C LEU A 3 -12.03 -7.23 31.64
N PHE A 4 -11.43 -8.21 32.33
CA PHE A 4 -9.99 -8.51 32.15
C PHE A 4 -9.66 -9.12 30.79
N LYS A 5 -10.57 -9.89 30.20
CA LYS A 5 -10.40 -10.41 28.85
C LYS A 5 -10.44 -9.29 27.80
N ASN A 6 -11.33 -8.31 27.98
CA ASN A 6 -11.45 -7.17 27.07
C ASN A 6 -10.20 -6.26 27.13
N GLN A 7 -9.63 -6.05 28.31
CA GLN A 7 -8.40 -5.23 28.44
C GLN A 7 -7.20 -5.89 27.77
N LYS A 8 -6.99 -7.20 27.95
CA LYS A 8 -5.91 -7.93 27.28
C LYS A 8 -6.04 -7.92 25.78
N SER A 9 -7.26 -8.07 25.27
CA SER A 9 -7.54 -8.03 23.83
C SER A 9 -7.30 -6.65 23.24
N LEU A 10 -7.68 -5.60 23.96
CA LEU A 10 -7.46 -4.21 23.55
C LEU A 10 -5.97 -3.87 23.53
N GLU A 11 -5.23 -4.29 24.55
CA GLU A 11 -3.78 -4.08 24.62
C GLU A 11 -3.06 -4.81 23.48
N GLN A 12 -3.47 -6.04 23.18
CA GLN A 12 -2.92 -6.79 22.04
C GLN A 12 -3.16 -6.06 20.72
N ASP A 13 -4.36 -5.52 20.51
CA ASP A 13 -4.69 -4.76 19.31
C ASP A 13 -3.89 -3.44 19.24
N ARG A 14 -3.66 -2.76 20.37
CA ARG A 14 -2.80 -1.57 20.44
C ARG A 14 -1.37 -1.89 20.04
N LEU A 15 -0.80 -2.97 20.55
CA LEU A 15 0.55 -3.41 20.21
C LEU A 15 0.66 -3.78 18.73
N SER A 16 -0.30 -4.50 18.19
CA SER A 16 -0.34 -4.87 16.78
C SER A 16 -0.45 -3.64 15.86
N PHE A 17 -1.28 -2.68 16.21
CA PHE A 17 -1.41 -1.43 15.47
C PHE A 17 -0.13 -0.58 15.53
N ALA A 18 0.45 -0.43 16.72
CA ALA A 18 1.70 0.30 16.90
C ALA A 18 2.86 -0.33 16.13
N ALA A 19 2.93 -1.66 16.08
CA ALA A 19 3.94 -2.37 15.28
C ALA A 19 3.75 -2.13 13.77
N ALA A 20 2.52 -2.09 13.28
CA ALA A 20 2.23 -1.73 11.88
C ALA A 20 2.68 -0.28 11.56
N GLU A 21 2.40 0.66 12.46
CA GLU A 21 2.82 2.06 12.33
C GLU A 21 4.35 2.21 12.33
N ALA A 22 5.06 1.38 13.08
CA ALA A 22 6.52 1.35 13.10
C ALA A 22 7.12 0.83 11.79
N VAL A 23 6.43 -0.06 11.08
CA VAL A 23 6.85 -0.56 9.76
C VAL A 23 6.72 0.54 8.71
N MET A 24 5.58 1.21 8.67
CA MET A 24 5.30 2.31 7.75
C MET A 24 4.30 3.28 8.38
N SER A 25 4.71 4.51 8.59
CA SER A 25 3.84 5.54 9.16
C SER A 25 2.74 5.97 8.19
N GLU A 26 1.68 6.61 8.71
CA GLU A 26 0.61 7.19 7.89
C GLU A 26 1.17 8.18 6.86
N ALA A 27 2.09 9.05 7.27
CA ALA A 27 2.69 10.03 6.39
C ALA A 27 3.49 9.37 5.24
N GLU A 28 4.28 8.35 5.56
CA GLU A 28 5.04 7.59 4.57
C GLU A 28 4.11 6.86 3.58
N PHE A 29 3.06 6.24 4.09
CA PHE A 29 2.08 5.52 3.27
C PHE A 29 1.30 6.48 2.34
N THR A 30 0.82 7.58 2.87
CA THR A 30 0.10 8.61 2.12
C THR A 30 0.98 9.22 1.02
N THR A 31 2.23 9.52 1.32
CA THR A 31 3.20 10.04 0.35
C THR A 31 3.46 9.02 -0.78
N PHE A 32 3.61 7.75 -0.44
CA PHE A 32 3.80 6.68 -1.41
C PHE A 32 2.61 6.55 -2.37
N LEU A 33 1.38 6.53 -1.85
CA LEU A 33 0.17 6.47 -2.68
C LEU A 33 -0.01 7.72 -3.53
N GLU A 34 0.31 8.89 -2.99
CA GLU A 34 0.20 10.16 -3.72
C GLU A 34 1.17 10.23 -4.91
N MET A 35 2.38 9.72 -4.74
CA MET A 35 3.35 9.63 -5.83
C MET A 35 2.88 8.68 -6.94
N LEU A 36 2.30 7.53 -6.56
CA LEU A 36 1.69 6.62 -7.52
C LEU A 36 0.52 7.27 -8.27
N ARG A 37 -0.30 8.02 -7.56
CA ARG A 37 -1.49 8.67 -8.11
C ARG A 37 -1.14 9.80 -9.08
N THR A 38 -0.21 10.68 -8.70
CA THR A 38 0.09 11.91 -9.44
C THR A 38 1.21 11.74 -10.46
N GLU A 39 2.25 11.01 -10.12
CA GLU A 39 3.46 10.86 -10.94
C GLU A 39 3.56 9.50 -11.63
N LYS A 40 2.67 8.56 -11.27
CA LYS A 40 2.72 7.17 -11.74
C LYS A 40 4.11 6.57 -11.58
N SER A 41 4.71 6.85 -10.42
CA SER A 41 6.04 6.41 -10.03
C SER A 41 6.12 6.14 -8.55
N PHE A 42 7.16 5.44 -8.13
CA PHE A 42 7.50 5.24 -6.73
C PHE A 42 9.01 5.15 -6.54
N LEU A 43 9.46 5.35 -5.31
CA LEU A 43 10.83 5.10 -4.90
C LEU A 43 10.97 3.72 -4.27
N THR A 44 12.14 3.10 -4.43
CA THR A 44 12.42 1.73 -3.94
C THR A 44 12.16 1.58 -2.44
N GLU A 45 12.62 2.52 -1.62
CA GLU A 45 12.51 2.42 -0.14
C GLU A 45 11.07 2.51 0.36
N PRO A 46 10.24 3.49 -0.03
CA PRO A 46 8.84 3.52 0.36
C PRO A 46 8.07 2.26 -0.08
N ARG A 47 8.34 1.76 -1.28
CA ARG A 47 7.73 0.52 -1.75
C ARG A 47 8.14 -0.67 -0.89
N ALA A 48 9.40 -0.77 -0.53
CA ALA A 48 9.89 -1.83 0.36
C ALA A 48 9.17 -1.80 1.71
N LYS A 49 8.98 -0.62 2.31
CA LYS A 49 8.19 -0.46 3.54
C LYS A 49 6.73 -0.89 3.36
N CYS A 50 6.12 -0.55 2.23
CA CYS A 50 4.76 -0.99 1.91
C CYS A 50 4.65 -2.51 1.82
N LEU A 51 5.64 -3.18 1.22
CA LEU A 51 5.70 -4.65 1.16
C LEU A 51 5.94 -5.28 2.53
N GLU A 52 6.74 -4.67 3.38
CA GLU A 52 6.92 -5.10 4.77
C GLU A 52 5.63 -4.93 5.59
N LEU A 53 4.89 -3.84 5.39
CA LEU A 53 3.58 -3.64 5.98
C LEU A 53 2.60 -4.73 5.55
N LEU A 54 2.54 -5.04 4.25
CA LEU A 54 1.74 -6.13 3.71
C LEU A 54 2.10 -7.46 4.38
N LYS A 55 3.36 -7.79 4.45
CA LYS A 55 3.87 -9.01 5.08
C LYS A 55 3.47 -9.07 6.56
N TYR A 56 3.62 -7.96 7.28
CA TYR A 56 3.25 -7.87 8.68
C TYR A 56 1.75 -8.10 8.88
N LEU A 57 0.88 -7.38 8.15
CA LEU A 57 -0.58 -7.48 8.28
C LEU A 57 -1.12 -8.86 7.85
N ALA A 58 -0.46 -9.52 6.90
CA ALA A 58 -0.84 -10.87 6.44
C ALA A 58 -0.35 -11.99 7.37
N ALA A 59 0.60 -11.71 8.27
CA ALA A 59 1.15 -12.72 9.17
C ALA A 59 0.14 -13.10 10.27
N PRO A 60 0.01 -14.41 10.62
CA PRO A 60 -0.89 -14.85 11.69
C PRO A 60 -0.57 -14.23 13.05
N GLU A 61 0.71 -13.98 13.33
CA GLU A 61 1.21 -13.41 14.59
C GLU A 61 0.76 -11.97 14.82
N SER A 62 0.49 -11.21 13.74
CA SER A 62 0.03 -9.82 13.79
C SER A 62 -1.48 -9.70 13.84
N ARG A 63 -2.20 -10.82 13.96
CA ARG A 63 -3.65 -10.84 13.84
C ARG A 63 -4.33 -10.05 14.96
N PHE A 64 -5.15 -9.10 14.58
CA PHE A 64 -5.98 -8.36 15.53
C PHE A 64 -7.00 -9.29 16.21
N VAL A 65 -7.24 -9.08 17.49
CA VAL A 65 -8.25 -9.81 18.27
C VAL A 65 -9.65 -9.31 17.93
N SER A 66 -9.81 -8.00 17.77
CA SER A 66 -11.07 -7.40 17.32
C SER A 66 -11.45 -7.88 15.92
N ARG A 67 -12.66 -8.41 15.81
CA ARG A 67 -13.21 -8.83 14.51
C ARG A 67 -13.21 -7.69 13.48
N ARG A 68 -13.62 -6.50 13.90
CA ARG A 68 -13.69 -5.33 13.01
C ARG A 68 -12.31 -4.95 12.48
N LEU A 69 -11.30 -4.90 13.34
CA LEU A 69 -9.93 -4.61 12.91
C LEU A 69 -9.37 -5.69 12.00
N ARG A 70 -9.63 -6.97 12.31
CA ARG A 70 -9.24 -8.08 11.43
C ARG A 70 -9.83 -7.96 10.03
N GLU A 71 -11.13 -7.65 9.94
CA GLU A 71 -11.82 -7.50 8.66
C GLU A 71 -11.24 -6.33 7.85
N LYS A 72 -10.98 -5.20 8.50
CA LYS A 72 -10.38 -4.03 7.84
C LYS A 72 -8.92 -4.25 7.44
N ALA A 73 -8.14 -4.92 8.28
CA ALA A 73 -6.77 -5.32 7.95
C ALA A 73 -6.74 -6.32 6.78
N ALA A 74 -7.64 -7.30 6.76
CA ALA A 74 -7.76 -8.28 5.67
C ALA A 74 -8.12 -7.61 4.33
N ALA A 75 -9.03 -6.63 4.34
CA ALA A 75 -9.37 -5.87 3.15
C ALA A 75 -8.16 -5.05 2.64
N LEU A 76 -7.40 -4.45 3.56
CA LEU A 76 -6.17 -3.75 3.22
C LEU A 76 -5.11 -4.69 2.63
N VAL A 77 -4.93 -5.87 3.21
CA VAL A 77 -4.02 -6.90 2.68
C VAL A 77 -4.36 -7.25 1.24
N THR A 78 -5.63 -7.44 0.92
CA THR A 78 -6.09 -7.78 -0.43
C THR A 78 -5.69 -6.71 -1.45
N VAL A 79 -5.96 -5.44 -1.17
CA VAL A 79 -5.61 -4.35 -2.10
C VAL A 79 -4.12 -4.10 -2.18
N LEU A 80 -3.37 -4.31 -1.10
CA LEU A 80 -1.91 -4.22 -1.10
C LEU A 80 -1.26 -5.33 -1.94
N GLN A 81 -1.84 -6.52 -1.95
CA GLN A 81 -1.39 -7.62 -2.83
C GLN A 81 -1.58 -7.27 -4.30
N GLU A 82 -2.72 -6.68 -4.67
CA GLU A 82 -2.96 -6.17 -6.02
C GLU A 82 -1.96 -5.08 -6.41
N LEU A 83 -1.73 -4.12 -5.53
CA LEU A 83 -0.76 -3.06 -5.72
C LEU A 83 0.66 -3.59 -5.91
N LYS A 84 1.05 -4.60 -5.12
CA LYS A 84 2.33 -5.32 -5.27
C LYS A 84 2.47 -5.91 -6.67
N ILE A 85 1.45 -6.56 -7.17
CA ILE A 85 1.45 -7.17 -8.52
C ILE A 85 1.59 -6.10 -9.59
N LEU A 86 0.79 -5.04 -9.54
CA LEU A 86 0.84 -3.94 -10.51
C LEU A 86 2.22 -3.25 -10.53
N THR A 87 2.77 -2.94 -9.37
CA THR A 87 4.08 -2.27 -9.26
C THR A 87 5.23 -3.18 -9.66
N SER A 88 5.09 -4.49 -9.55
CA SER A 88 6.09 -5.47 -10.03
C SER A 88 6.01 -5.69 -11.53
N THR A 89 4.82 -5.61 -12.12
CA THR A 89 4.57 -5.97 -13.52
C THR A 89 4.82 -4.81 -14.47
N HIS A 90 4.42 -3.58 -14.10
CA HIS A 90 4.33 -2.46 -15.02
C HIS A 90 5.35 -1.34 -14.78
N PHE A 91 6.16 -1.43 -13.74
CA PHE A 91 7.10 -0.38 -13.36
C PHE A 91 8.55 -0.82 -13.57
N LEU A 92 9.34 0.09 -14.12
CA LEU A 92 10.77 -0.10 -14.35
C LEU A 92 11.55 1.11 -13.83
N VAL A 93 12.82 0.87 -13.47
CA VAL A 93 13.74 1.95 -13.06
C VAL A 93 13.87 2.95 -14.19
N PHE A 94 13.55 4.20 -13.94
CA PHE A 94 13.65 5.28 -14.89
C PHE A 94 13.80 6.64 -14.17
N PRO A 95 14.74 7.50 -14.57
CA PRO A 95 15.78 7.29 -15.61
C PRO A 95 16.72 6.12 -15.29
N ARG A 96 17.27 5.47 -16.32
CA ARG A 96 18.11 4.27 -16.17
C ARG A 96 19.49 4.55 -15.54
N ASN A 97 19.95 5.80 -15.57
CA ASN A 97 21.25 6.24 -15.06
C ASN A 97 21.25 6.66 -13.60
N GLN A 98 20.21 6.30 -12.85
CA GLN A 98 20.13 6.55 -11.41
C GLN A 98 21.21 5.78 -10.66
N THR A 99 21.71 6.39 -9.57
CA THR A 99 22.67 5.79 -8.66
C THR A 99 22.08 5.69 -7.24
N GLY A 100 22.60 4.76 -6.43
CA GLY A 100 22.15 4.54 -5.06
C GLY A 100 21.10 3.45 -4.93
N SER A 101 20.53 3.31 -3.74
CA SER A 101 19.58 2.26 -3.38
C SER A 101 18.11 2.67 -3.47
N ASN A 102 17.82 3.98 -3.39
CA ASN A 102 16.45 4.51 -3.45
C ASN A 102 16.13 5.00 -4.87
N LEU A 103 15.90 4.07 -5.76
CA LEU A 103 15.69 4.32 -7.18
C LEU A 103 14.24 4.68 -7.47
N ARG A 104 14.04 5.57 -8.44
CA ARG A 104 12.72 5.86 -8.99
C ARG A 104 12.32 4.82 -10.02
N HIS A 105 11.11 4.29 -9.87
CA HIS A 105 10.46 3.38 -10.80
C HIS A 105 9.24 4.08 -11.40
N SER A 106 9.08 4.00 -12.70
CA SER A 106 7.99 4.66 -13.43
C SER A 106 7.16 3.65 -14.22
N LEU A 107 5.86 3.96 -14.37
CA LEU A 107 4.93 3.16 -15.15
C LEU A 107 5.31 3.23 -16.64
N HIS A 108 5.57 2.07 -17.25
CA HIS A 108 5.83 1.92 -18.67
C HIS A 108 6.73 3.03 -19.26
N PRO A 109 7.96 3.23 -18.75
CA PRO A 109 8.80 4.32 -19.23
C PRO A 109 9.13 4.21 -20.72
N ASP A 110 9.23 2.99 -21.25
CA ASP A 110 9.50 2.75 -22.66
C ASP A 110 8.33 3.20 -23.57
N TYR A 111 7.08 3.17 -23.05
CA TYR A 111 5.92 3.71 -23.76
C TYR A 111 6.10 5.22 -24.07
N PHE A 112 6.53 6.00 -23.08
CA PHE A 112 6.74 7.45 -23.26
C PHE A 112 7.87 7.76 -24.22
N ILE A 113 8.91 6.95 -24.25
CA ILE A 113 10.02 7.07 -25.21
C ILE A 113 9.52 6.77 -26.63
N LEU A 114 8.73 5.71 -26.79
CA LEU A 114 8.18 5.29 -28.09
C LEU A 114 7.06 6.21 -28.60
N GLU A 115 6.32 6.89 -27.72
CA GLU A 115 5.28 7.85 -28.09
C GLU A 115 5.83 9.00 -28.95
N MET A 116 7.11 9.35 -28.78
CA MET A 116 7.81 10.34 -29.59
C MET A 116 8.21 9.80 -30.98
N THR A 117 8.12 8.50 -31.24
CA THR A 117 8.57 7.87 -32.49
C THR A 117 7.49 7.11 -33.23
N ASN A 118 6.85 6.08 -32.66
CA ASN A 118 5.71 5.35 -33.21
C ASN A 118 5.25 4.28 -32.22
N VAL A 119 4.12 4.51 -31.56
CA VAL A 119 3.50 3.53 -30.67
C VAL A 119 2.45 2.75 -31.47
N SER A 120 2.48 1.41 -31.39
CA SER A 120 1.42 0.57 -31.95
C SER A 120 0.12 0.77 -31.15
N LEU A 121 -1.02 0.50 -31.81
CA LEU A 121 -2.33 0.56 -31.16
C LEU A 121 -2.40 -0.37 -29.95
N ASP A 122 -1.85 -1.58 -30.04
CA ASP A 122 -1.82 -2.58 -28.97
C ASP A 122 -1.00 -2.09 -27.76
N GLN A 123 0.14 -1.46 -28.00
CA GLN A 123 0.97 -0.86 -26.92
C GLN A 123 0.22 0.27 -26.24
N HIS A 124 -0.47 1.10 -26.98
CA HIS A 124 -1.28 2.20 -26.45
C HIS A 124 -2.43 1.69 -25.59
N GLU A 125 -3.17 0.68 -26.06
CA GLU A 125 -4.26 0.06 -25.30
C GLU A 125 -3.76 -0.64 -24.03
N PHE A 126 -2.64 -1.33 -24.10
CA PHE A 126 -1.99 -1.99 -22.96
C PHE A 126 -1.59 -0.96 -21.88
N HIS A 127 -1.01 0.15 -22.29
CA HIS A 127 -0.64 1.24 -21.37
C HIS A 127 -1.87 1.87 -20.72
N LEU A 128 -2.90 2.21 -21.49
CA LEU A 128 -4.14 2.80 -20.97
C LEU A 128 -4.86 1.87 -19.98
N LYS A 129 -4.85 0.57 -20.27
CA LYS A 129 -5.41 -0.43 -19.35
C LYS A 129 -4.66 -0.47 -18.04
N ALA A 130 -3.33 -0.47 -18.08
CA ALA A 130 -2.48 -0.44 -16.88
C ALA A 130 -2.68 0.85 -16.08
N GLU A 131 -2.77 2.00 -16.72
CA GLU A 131 -3.08 3.27 -16.05
C GLU A 131 -4.42 3.23 -15.32
N ARG A 132 -5.46 2.71 -15.93
CA ARG A 132 -6.79 2.56 -15.31
C ARG A 132 -6.75 1.60 -14.13
N GLN A 133 -6.08 0.45 -14.27
CA GLN A 133 -5.91 -0.51 -13.18
C GLN A 133 -5.14 0.10 -12.01
N LEU A 134 -4.09 0.85 -12.30
CA LEU A 134 -3.31 1.56 -11.27
C LEU A 134 -4.18 2.58 -10.53
N ALA A 135 -4.90 3.42 -11.24
CA ALA A 135 -5.77 4.44 -10.64
C ALA A 135 -6.84 3.81 -9.74
N GLN A 136 -7.49 2.74 -10.18
CA GLN A 136 -8.48 2.00 -9.40
C GLN A 136 -7.86 1.35 -8.15
N CYS A 137 -6.70 0.71 -8.30
CA CYS A 137 -6.00 0.06 -7.21
C CYS A 137 -5.51 1.06 -6.16
N VAL A 138 -4.95 2.19 -6.58
CA VAL A 138 -4.50 3.26 -5.66
C VAL A 138 -5.67 3.85 -4.90
N ALA A 139 -6.80 4.12 -5.56
CA ALA A 139 -8.01 4.61 -4.90
C ALA A 139 -8.56 3.60 -3.88
N ALA A 140 -8.68 2.32 -4.26
CA ALA A 140 -9.13 1.25 -3.36
C ALA A 140 -8.18 1.05 -2.18
N THR A 141 -6.88 1.14 -2.40
CA THR A 141 -5.86 1.04 -1.35
C THR A 141 -5.99 2.21 -0.35
N GLY A 142 -6.16 3.42 -0.85
CA GLY A 142 -6.38 4.60 0.00
C GLY A 142 -7.64 4.48 0.84
N ASP A 143 -8.73 4.00 0.28
CA ASP A 143 -10.00 3.80 0.99
C ASP A 143 -9.88 2.72 2.06
N CYS A 144 -9.32 1.55 1.73
CA CYS A 144 -9.11 0.47 2.70
C CYS A 144 -8.16 0.87 3.84
N TYR A 145 -7.11 1.61 3.53
CA TYR A 145 -6.18 2.13 4.54
C TYR A 145 -6.86 3.11 5.50
N ARG A 146 -7.66 4.02 4.97
CA ARG A 146 -8.44 4.98 5.78
C ARG A 146 -9.44 4.26 6.68
N GLU A 147 -10.19 3.29 6.16
CA GLU A 147 -11.13 2.48 6.94
C GLU A 147 -10.44 1.67 8.04
N TYR A 148 -9.28 1.10 7.76
CA TYR A 148 -8.44 0.40 8.73
C TYR A 148 -8.02 1.34 9.87
N ARG A 149 -7.52 2.52 9.55
CA ARG A 149 -7.11 3.51 10.55
C ARG A 149 -8.28 4.06 11.35
N ASP A 150 -9.41 4.33 10.71
CA ASP A 150 -10.61 4.80 11.40
C ASP A 150 -11.15 3.74 12.37
N ALA A 151 -11.13 2.47 11.98
CA ALA A 151 -11.51 1.38 12.88
C ALA A 151 -10.57 1.29 14.09
N ALA A 152 -9.25 1.45 13.87
CA ALA A 152 -8.27 1.47 14.95
C ALA A 152 -8.51 2.66 15.90
N ARG A 153 -8.68 3.86 15.38
CA ARG A 153 -8.96 5.06 16.18
C ARG A 153 -10.22 4.87 17.04
N ARG A 154 -11.29 4.39 16.45
CA ARG A 154 -12.57 4.19 17.17
C ARG A 154 -12.48 3.15 18.27
N GLN A 155 -11.65 2.14 18.10
CA GLN A 155 -11.53 1.05 19.04
C GLN A 155 -10.45 1.27 20.10
N LEU A 156 -9.31 1.85 19.70
CA LEU A 156 -8.12 1.93 20.55
C LEU A 156 -8.03 3.24 21.33
N LEU A 157 -8.73 4.32 20.89
CA LEU A 157 -8.69 5.65 21.48
C LEU A 157 -9.97 6.00 22.29
N LYS A 158 -10.91 5.06 22.43
CA LYS A 158 -12.19 5.31 23.14
C LYS A 158 -12.13 5.26 24.66
N GLU A 159 -10.95 5.13 25.26
CA GLU A 159 -10.76 5.02 26.71
C GLU A 159 -9.85 6.10 27.29
N GLU A 160 -9.95 7.33 26.77
CA GLU A 160 -9.45 8.51 27.48
C GLU A 160 -10.59 9.34 28.02
#